data_4100a4581d247f6db135c97793fa1d04
#
_entry.id   4100a4581d247f6db135c97793fa1d04
#
_cell.length_a   1.000
_cell.length_b   1.000
_cell.length_c   1.000
_cell.angle_alpha   90.00
_cell.angle_beta   90.00
_cell.angle_gamma   90.00
#
_symmetry.space_group_name_H-M   'P 1'
#
loop_
_entity.id
_entity.type
_entity.pdbx_description
1 polymer ?
#
loop_
_entity_poly.entity_id
_entity_poly.type
_entity_poly.pdbx_seq_one_letter_code
_entity_poly.pdbx_strand_id
1 'polypeptide(L)'
;MSKAKHNRYTQYWTGGSCNRASNSEYQTRLLLNDYVLQLTEQGCKLANDCIRTWFFVQNVDVNYAGVVKARKEVFITQDLTEKTHYISSTGIEGRHADPNVFVQMDTYAVKGLQSGQIQFLYAPTHLNPTYEYGVTFERGTAVTYGDRKQIFISGTASIDNQGEIMYPGDILKQTERMLENIDTLLQEAGGGLQDIMQAIVYLRDPADYVVVKQYIESRYPSFLHLIVHAPVCRPGWLIETECIAVIPADAPQYACL
;
A
#
# COMPACT_ATOMS: atom_id res chain seq x y z
N MET A 1 6.80 11.17 14.61
CA MET A 1 6.47 9.73 14.75
C MET A 1 5.71 9.53 16.06
N SER A 2 4.52 8.98 16.02
CA SER A 2 3.76 8.52 17.20
C SER A 2 3.99 7.03 17.44
N LYS A 3 3.83 6.59 18.71
CA LYS A 3 4.06 5.19 19.06
C LYS A 3 3.03 4.67 20.07
N ALA A 4 2.67 3.40 19.92
CA ALA A 4 1.91 2.65 20.93
C ALA A 4 2.60 1.31 21.18
N LYS A 5 2.66 0.92 22.46
CA LYS A 5 3.23 -0.37 22.87
C LYS A 5 2.11 -1.27 23.38
N HIS A 6 2.04 -2.48 22.86
CA HIS A 6 1.16 -3.53 23.35
C HIS A 6 1.93 -4.87 23.36
N ASN A 7 1.91 -5.54 24.52
CA ASN A 7 2.67 -6.75 24.75
C ASN A 7 4.16 -6.56 24.37
N ARG A 8 4.69 -7.41 23.49
CA ARG A 8 6.08 -7.29 23.03
C ARG A 8 6.28 -6.35 21.87
N TYR A 9 5.18 -5.87 21.23
CA TYR A 9 5.22 -5.06 20.02
C TYR A 9 5.20 -3.57 20.34
N THR A 10 5.94 -2.80 19.58
CA THR A 10 5.79 -1.35 19.53
C THR A 10 5.46 -0.95 18.10
N GLN A 11 4.30 -0.35 17.94
CA GLN A 11 3.81 0.15 16.67
C GLN A 11 4.20 1.62 16.52
N TYR A 12 4.64 2.00 15.33
CA TYR A 12 5.04 3.37 14.99
C TYR A 12 4.27 3.85 13.77
N TRP A 13 3.74 5.07 13.86
CA TRP A 13 3.08 5.76 12.75
C TRP A 13 3.72 7.10 12.51
N THR A 14 3.92 7.46 11.24
CA THR A 14 4.14 8.84 10.82
C THR A 14 3.03 9.24 9.87
N GLY A 15 2.59 10.49 9.93
CA GLY A 15 1.59 11.03 9.05
C GLY A 15 1.95 12.44 8.61
N GLY A 16 1.70 12.76 7.33
CA GLY A 16 1.91 14.07 6.78
C GLY A 16 3.38 14.49 6.67
N SER A 17 4.32 13.55 6.63
CA SER A 17 5.74 13.88 6.42
C SER A 17 5.93 14.52 5.05
N CYS A 18 6.52 15.70 5.00
CA CYS A 18 6.73 16.46 3.77
C CYS A 18 7.97 17.35 3.86
N ASN A 19 8.46 17.85 2.72
CA ASN A 19 9.51 18.86 2.63
C ASN A 19 9.33 19.70 1.35
N ARG A 20 10.20 20.70 1.15
CA ARG A 20 10.14 21.66 0.03
C ARG A 20 11.35 21.55 -0.91
N ALA A 21 11.96 20.38 -1.04
CA ALA A 21 13.01 20.19 -2.03
C ALA A 21 12.48 20.44 -3.46
N SER A 22 13.37 20.65 -4.41
CA SER A 22 13.06 21.23 -5.72
C SER A 22 12.13 20.42 -6.62
N ASN A 23 11.97 19.11 -6.39
CA ASN A 23 11.11 18.24 -7.18
C ASN A 23 10.72 16.98 -6.39
N SER A 24 9.80 16.19 -6.95
CA SER A 24 9.27 14.97 -6.33
C SER A 24 10.35 13.92 -6.03
N GLU A 25 11.39 13.80 -6.88
CA GLU A 25 12.50 12.87 -6.65
C GLU A 25 13.28 13.25 -5.39
N TYR A 26 13.71 14.50 -5.26
CA TYR A 26 14.46 14.95 -4.09
C TYR A 26 13.58 14.96 -2.83
N GLN A 27 12.30 15.33 -2.94
CA GLN A 27 11.38 15.27 -1.81
C GLN A 27 11.25 13.84 -1.29
N THR A 28 11.03 12.87 -2.16
CA THR A 28 10.91 11.45 -1.78
C THR A 28 12.20 10.91 -1.18
N ARG A 29 13.35 11.27 -1.75
CA ARG A 29 14.67 10.84 -1.23
C ARG A 29 14.89 11.34 0.19
N LEU A 30 14.58 12.61 0.46
CA LEU A 30 14.71 13.19 1.79
C LEU A 30 13.72 12.57 2.78
N LEU A 31 12.45 12.35 2.39
CA LEU A 31 11.44 11.71 3.23
C LEU A 31 11.87 10.30 3.65
N LEU A 32 12.34 9.49 2.71
CA LEU A 32 12.77 8.13 3.01
C LEU A 32 14.03 8.10 3.86
N ASN A 33 15.03 8.96 3.59
CA ASN A 33 16.25 9.02 4.39
C ASN A 33 15.96 9.50 5.82
N ASP A 34 15.10 10.51 5.98
CA ASP A 34 14.67 10.98 7.30
C ASP A 34 13.92 9.88 8.06
N TYR A 35 13.05 9.13 7.38
CA TYR A 35 12.35 8.01 7.98
C TYR A 35 13.31 6.87 8.40
N VAL A 36 14.33 6.56 7.59
CA VAL A 36 15.39 5.59 7.96
C VAL A 36 16.10 6.04 9.24
N LEU A 37 16.43 7.33 9.37
CA LEU A 37 17.02 7.85 10.59
C LEU A 37 16.09 7.73 11.80
N GLN A 38 14.82 8.13 11.65
CA GLN A 38 13.81 8.01 12.71
C GLN A 38 13.64 6.55 13.18
N LEU A 39 13.62 5.58 12.25
CA LEU A 39 13.55 4.16 12.57
C LEU A 39 14.80 3.69 13.31
N THR A 40 15.98 4.11 12.86
CA THR A 40 17.27 3.78 13.48
C THR A 40 17.33 4.27 14.94
N GLU A 41 16.86 5.47 15.23
CA GLU A 41 16.75 6.02 16.58
C GLU A 41 15.86 5.17 17.51
N GLN A 42 14.86 4.49 16.94
CA GLN A 42 14.00 3.56 17.66
C GLN A 42 14.58 2.13 17.72
N GLY A 43 15.77 1.89 17.13
CA GLY A 43 16.40 0.58 17.00
C GLY A 43 15.62 -0.33 16.06
N CYS A 44 15.03 0.24 15.00
CA CYS A 44 14.33 -0.41 13.90
C CYS A 44 15.09 -0.27 12.58
N LYS A 45 14.79 -1.13 11.61
CA LYS A 45 15.31 -1.06 10.24
C LYS A 45 14.17 -0.98 9.25
N LEU A 46 14.36 -0.21 8.17
CA LEU A 46 13.33 -0.05 7.14
C LEU A 46 12.90 -1.41 6.56
N ALA A 47 13.84 -2.28 6.22
CA ALA A 47 13.55 -3.59 5.64
C ALA A 47 12.84 -4.55 6.62
N ASN A 48 13.10 -4.47 7.92
CA ASN A 48 12.63 -5.49 8.86
C ASN A 48 11.34 -5.10 9.57
N ASP A 49 11.16 -3.79 9.82
CA ASP A 49 10.13 -3.31 10.73
C ASP A 49 9.05 -2.48 10.01
N CYS A 50 9.33 -1.91 8.83
CA CYS A 50 8.34 -1.13 8.08
C CYS A 50 7.38 -2.07 7.34
N ILE A 51 6.10 -1.99 7.67
CA ILE A 51 5.04 -2.83 7.10
C ILE A 51 4.36 -2.14 5.92
N ARG A 52 4.18 -0.82 6.02
CA ARG A 52 3.35 -0.08 5.06
C ARG A 52 3.85 1.33 4.85
N THR A 53 3.78 1.82 3.59
CA THR A 53 4.01 3.22 3.22
C THR A 53 2.88 3.72 2.33
N TRP A 54 2.57 5.02 2.43
CA TRP A 54 1.67 5.75 1.54
C TRP A 54 2.40 6.97 1.00
N PHE A 55 2.31 7.16 -0.32
CA PHE A 55 2.82 8.35 -0.99
C PHE A 55 1.66 9.09 -1.64
N PHE A 56 1.39 10.29 -1.13
CA PHE A 56 0.41 11.21 -1.72
C PHE A 56 1.17 12.19 -2.60
N VAL A 57 0.89 12.14 -3.91
CA VAL A 57 1.71 12.78 -4.94
C VAL A 57 0.89 13.83 -5.67
N GLN A 58 1.28 15.09 -5.57
CA GLN A 58 0.64 16.18 -6.31
C GLN A 58 0.89 16.04 -7.81
N ASN A 59 -0.15 16.14 -8.65
CA ASN A 59 -0.09 15.92 -10.09
C ASN A 59 0.62 14.57 -10.38
N VAL A 60 0.01 13.49 -9.94
CA VAL A 60 0.59 12.14 -9.96
C VAL A 60 1.11 11.74 -11.35
N ASP A 61 0.41 12.12 -12.42
CA ASP A 61 0.82 11.82 -13.81
C ASP A 61 2.17 12.48 -14.19
N VAL A 62 2.58 13.54 -13.50
CA VAL A 62 3.85 14.27 -13.73
C VAL A 62 4.92 13.86 -12.72
N ASN A 63 4.55 13.77 -11.44
CA ASN A 63 5.50 13.68 -10.34
C ASN A 63 5.81 12.25 -9.88
N TYR A 64 5.00 11.24 -10.28
CA TYR A 64 5.16 9.87 -9.79
C TYR A 64 6.48 9.22 -10.24
N ALA A 65 6.98 9.54 -11.40
CA ALA A 65 8.26 9.02 -11.88
C ALA A 65 9.43 9.37 -10.94
N GLY A 66 9.44 10.58 -10.37
CA GLY A 66 10.44 10.99 -9.37
C GLY A 66 10.35 10.18 -8.09
N VAL A 67 9.12 9.88 -7.63
CA VAL A 67 8.88 9.02 -6.46
C VAL A 67 9.44 7.62 -6.69
N VAL A 68 9.13 7.00 -7.83
CA VAL A 68 9.60 5.66 -8.20
C VAL A 68 11.12 5.58 -8.22
N LYS A 69 11.76 6.56 -8.87
CA LYS A 69 13.24 6.63 -8.98
C LYS A 69 13.88 6.74 -7.61
N ALA A 70 13.48 7.71 -6.80
CA ALA A 70 14.06 7.94 -5.48
C ALA A 70 13.83 6.75 -4.54
N ARG A 71 12.63 6.17 -4.54
CA ARG A 71 12.30 4.98 -3.74
C ARG A 71 13.21 3.81 -4.09
N LYS A 72 13.38 3.50 -5.38
CA LYS A 72 14.27 2.42 -5.85
C LYS A 72 15.70 2.62 -5.37
N GLU A 73 16.24 3.83 -5.48
CA GLU A 73 17.62 4.14 -5.08
C GLU A 73 17.80 4.01 -3.56
N VAL A 74 16.88 4.54 -2.76
CA VAL A 74 16.97 4.41 -1.30
C VAL A 74 16.76 2.96 -0.86
N PHE A 75 15.82 2.24 -1.44
CA PHE A 75 15.51 0.85 -1.09
C PHE A 75 16.72 -0.06 -1.29
N ILE A 76 17.48 0.10 -2.37
CA ILE A 76 18.72 -0.66 -2.60
C ILE A 76 19.70 -0.47 -1.44
N THR A 77 19.83 0.73 -0.87
CA THR A 77 20.72 1.01 0.27
C THR A 77 20.23 0.39 1.57
N GLN A 78 18.96 -0.03 1.62
CA GLN A 78 18.30 -0.60 2.79
C GLN A 78 18.06 -2.12 2.63
N ASP A 79 18.72 -2.76 1.67
CA ASP A 79 18.60 -4.19 1.39
C ASP A 79 17.18 -4.62 0.93
N LEU A 80 16.42 -3.68 0.39
CA LEU A 80 15.10 -3.88 -0.22
C LEU A 80 15.26 -3.99 -1.73
N THR A 81 15.23 -5.23 -2.25
CA THR A 81 15.50 -5.57 -3.64
C THR A 81 14.59 -6.70 -4.12
N GLU A 82 14.58 -6.99 -5.41
CA GLU A 82 13.88 -8.14 -6.00
C GLU A 82 14.32 -9.51 -5.44
N LYS A 83 15.54 -9.58 -4.85
CA LYS A 83 16.10 -10.80 -4.25
C LYS A 83 15.76 -10.96 -2.78
N THR A 84 15.27 -9.93 -2.16
CA THR A 84 14.84 -9.91 -0.76
C THR A 84 13.31 -9.74 -0.70
N HIS A 85 12.85 -8.53 -0.53
CA HIS A 85 11.44 -8.13 -0.60
C HIS A 85 11.37 -6.61 -0.71
N TYR A 86 10.15 -6.10 -0.92
CA TYR A 86 9.84 -4.68 -0.81
C TYR A 86 8.86 -4.43 0.35
N ILE A 87 8.31 -3.24 0.43
CA ILE A 87 7.33 -2.82 1.44
C ILE A 87 5.99 -2.61 0.74
N SER A 88 4.88 -3.07 1.35
CA SER A 88 3.53 -2.77 0.84
C SER A 88 3.30 -1.26 0.78
N SER A 89 2.78 -0.77 -0.35
CA SER A 89 2.73 0.67 -0.60
C SER A 89 1.56 1.06 -1.51
N THR A 90 1.04 2.27 -1.29
CA THR A 90 0.14 2.94 -2.23
C THR A 90 0.78 4.27 -2.64
N GLY A 91 0.75 4.56 -3.95
CA GLY A 91 1.17 5.84 -4.50
C GLY A 91 0.03 6.45 -5.32
N ILE A 92 -0.57 7.53 -4.83
CA ILE A 92 -1.84 8.07 -5.34
C ILE A 92 -1.80 9.61 -5.40
N GLU A 93 -2.67 10.21 -6.18
CA GLU A 93 -2.84 11.67 -6.15
C GLU A 93 -3.13 12.15 -4.74
N GLY A 94 -2.46 13.21 -4.33
CA GLY A 94 -2.73 13.91 -3.08
C GLY A 94 -2.14 15.30 -3.09
N ARG A 95 -2.78 16.24 -2.38
CA ARG A 95 -2.36 17.65 -2.38
C ARG A 95 -2.11 18.15 -0.98
N HIS A 96 -1.00 18.84 -0.82
CA HIS A 96 -0.72 19.64 0.36
C HIS A 96 -1.20 21.08 0.15
N ALA A 97 -1.50 21.81 1.27
CA ALA A 97 -1.87 23.22 1.19
C ALA A 97 -0.75 24.11 0.62
N ASP A 98 0.51 23.74 0.86
CA ASP A 98 1.67 24.37 0.24
C ASP A 98 1.93 23.76 -1.14
N PRO A 99 1.84 24.55 -2.23
CA PRO A 99 2.03 24.07 -3.60
C PRO A 99 3.46 23.61 -3.92
N ASN A 100 4.43 23.89 -3.06
CA ASN A 100 5.82 23.43 -3.22
C ASN A 100 6.06 22.03 -2.60
N VAL A 101 5.05 21.45 -1.97
CA VAL A 101 5.09 20.08 -1.46
C VAL A 101 4.47 19.18 -2.52
N PHE A 102 5.32 18.47 -3.27
CA PHE A 102 4.90 17.55 -4.33
C PHE A 102 4.61 16.15 -3.80
N VAL A 103 5.21 15.78 -2.65
CA VAL A 103 5.07 14.44 -2.07
C VAL A 103 4.88 14.54 -0.56
N GLN A 104 3.86 13.84 -0.06
CA GLN A 104 3.70 13.55 1.36
C GLN A 104 3.86 12.04 1.56
N MET A 105 4.37 11.64 2.72
CA MET A 105 4.56 10.24 3.06
C MET A 105 4.01 9.93 4.44
N ASP A 106 3.19 8.88 4.51
CA ASP A 106 2.76 8.24 5.75
C ASP A 106 3.38 6.86 5.85
N THR A 107 3.62 6.40 7.07
CA THR A 107 4.27 5.10 7.28
C THR A 107 3.72 4.38 8.51
N TYR A 108 3.81 3.04 8.46
CA TYR A 108 3.51 2.17 9.58
C TYR A 108 4.63 1.14 9.75
N ALA A 109 5.14 1.03 10.96
CA ALA A 109 6.18 0.05 11.32
C ALA A 109 5.85 -0.65 12.64
N VAL A 110 6.34 -1.88 12.80
CA VAL A 110 6.15 -2.70 14.01
C VAL A 110 7.48 -3.26 14.47
N LYS A 111 7.95 -2.82 15.64
CA LYS A 111 9.11 -3.39 16.32
C LYS A 111 8.72 -4.59 17.15
N GLY A 112 9.57 -5.60 17.16
CA GLY A 112 9.41 -6.79 18.00
C GLY A 112 8.81 -7.99 17.26
N LEU A 113 8.61 -7.88 15.96
CA LEU A 113 8.25 -9.03 15.12
C LEU A 113 9.40 -10.04 15.09
N GLN A 114 9.05 -11.32 15.04
CA GLN A 114 9.97 -12.44 14.91
C GLN A 114 10.00 -12.93 13.45
N SER A 115 11.03 -13.69 13.13
CA SER A 115 11.09 -14.40 11.85
C SER A 115 9.85 -15.28 11.66
N GLY A 116 9.27 -15.24 10.47
CA GLY A 116 8.07 -16.02 10.11
C GLY A 116 6.72 -15.36 10.46
N GLN A 117 6.71 -14.19 11.15
CA GLN A 117 5.47 -13.45 11.36
C GLN A 117 5.00 -12.67 10.13
N ILE A 118 5.92 -12.31 9.24
CA ILE A 118 5.62 -11.56 8.01
C ILE A 118 5.52 -12.51 6.84
N GLN A 119 4.43 -12.40 6.09
CA GLN A 119 4.21 -13.06 4.80
C GLN A 119 3.99 -11.98 3.74
N PHE A 120 4.75 -12.03 2.64
CA PHE A 120 4.51 -11.19 1.47
C PHE A 120 3.54 -11.91 0.53
N LEU A 121 2.64 -11.15 -0.11
CA LEU A 121 1.55 -11.65 -0.94
C LEU A 121 1.79 -11.28 -2.39
N TYR A 122 1.57 -12.20 -3.31
CA TYR A 122 1.94 -12.08 -4.72
C TYR A 122 0.78 -12.32 -5.69
N ALA A 123 -0.11 -13.27 -5.42
CA ALA A 123 -1.22 -13.68 -6.28
C ALA A 123 -0.79 -13.92 -7.76
N PRO A 124 0.17 -14.80 -8.06
CA PRO A 124 0.82 -14.89 -9.36
C PRO A 124 -0.10 -15.33 -10.52
N THR A 125 -1.28 -15.84 -10.21
CA THR A 125 -2.32 -16.16 -11.20
C THR A 125 -3.03 -14.91 -11.72
N HIS A 126 -2.96 -13.80 -10.99
CA HIS A 126 -3.70 -12.56 -11.26
C HIS A 126 -2.79 -11.35 -11.43
N LEU A 127 -1.64 -11.34 -10.79
CA LEU A 127 -0.74 -10.21 -10.69
C LEU A 127 0.69 -10.63 -11.01
N ASN A 128 1.44 -9.76 -11.68
CA ASN A 128 2.87 -9.93 -11.88
C ASN A 128 3.69 -9.27 -10.75
N PRO A 129 4.95 -9.65 -10.55
CA PRO A 129 5.87 -8.94 -9.67
C PRO A 129 6.02 -7.48 -10.08
N THR A 130 6.03 -6.58 -9.10
CA THR A 130 6.02 -5.13 -9.36
C THR A 130 7.29 -4.62 -10.02
N TYR A 131 8.44 -5.26 -9.75
CA TYR A 131 9.74 -4.91 -10.35
C TYR A 131 9.79 -5.14 -11.86
N GLU A 132 8.95 -6.02 -12.43
CA GLU A 132 8.89 -6.28 -13.88
C GLU A 132 8.44 -5.05 -14.69
N TYR A 133 7.62 -4.18 -14.08
CA TYR A 133 7.22 -2.92 -14.71
C TYR A 133 7.84 -1.69 -14.03
N GLY A 134 8.96 -1.90 -13.31
CA GLY A 134 9.89 -0.85 -12.88
C GLY A 134 9.53 -0.16 -11.56
N VAL A 135 8.60 -0.68 -10.76
CA VAL A 135 8.28 -0.15 -9.43
C VAL A 135 8.72 -1.09 -8.31
N THR A 136 8.83 -0.58 -7.10
CA THR A 136 9.44 -1.27 -5.95
C THR A 136 8.48 -1.25 -4.76
N PHE A 137 7.50 -2.17 -4.77
CA PHE A 137 6.60 -2.40 -3.63
C PHE A 137 6.09 -3.84 -3.64
N GLU A 138 5.62 -4.36 -2.49
CA GLU A 138 4.90 -5.62 -2.41
C GLU A 138 3.42 -5.43 -2.68
N ARG A 139 2.76 -6.42 -3.29
CA ARG A 139 1.31 -6.42 -3.54
C ARG A 139 0.52 -6.42 -2.23
N GLY A 140 1.03 -7.10 -1.23
CA GLY A 140 0.48 -7.11 0.11
C GLY A 140 1.45 -7.68 1.12
N THR A 141 1.20 -7.38 2.39
CA THR A 141 1.94 -7.90 3.54
C THR A 141 0.96 -8.37 4.59
N ALA A 142 1.09 -9.60 5.04
CA ALA A 142 0.34 -10.13 6.17
C ALA A 142 1.26 -10.29 7.38
N VAL A 143 0.81 -9.85 8.55
CA VAL A 143 1.53 -9.97 9.82
C VAL A 143 0.71 -10.83 10.77
N THR A 144 1.27 -11.97 11.18
CA THR A 144 0.62 -12.93 12.08
C THR A 144 1.01 -12.63 13.52
N TYR A 145 0.03 -12.44 14.38
CA TYR A 145 0.13 -12.34 15.83
C TYR A 145 -0.47 -13.58 16.49
N GLY A 146 -0.38 -13.71 17.80
CA GLY A 146 -0.87 -14.88 18.51
C GLY A 146 -2.37 -15.14 18.35
N ASP A 147 -3.15 -14.07 18.21
CA ASP A 147 -4.62 -14.09 18.18
C ASP A 147 -5.23 -13.66 16.84
N ARG A 148 -4.45 -13.04 15.96
CA ARG A 148 -4.93 -12.49 14.67
C ARG A 148 -3.86 -12.37 13.61
N LYS A 149 -4.30 -12.23 12.38
CA LYS A 149 -3.45 -11.82 11.27
C LYS A 149 -3.99 -10.50 10.72
N GLN A 150 -3.11 -9.50 10.58
CA GLN A 150 -3.40 -8.24 9.88
C GLN A 150 -2.84 -8.33 8.46
N ILE A 151 -3.66 -7.99 7.49
CA ILE A 151 -3.32 -8.09 6.06
C ILE A 151 -3.41 -6.69 5.45
N PHE A 152 -2.31 -6.21 4.90
CA PHE A 152 -2.19 -4.89 4.28
C PHE A 152 -2.06 -5.07 2.77
N ILE A 153 -3.11 -4.76 2.02
CA ILE A 153 -3.10 -4.80 0.56
C ILE A 153 -2.71 -3.43 0.02
N SER A 154 -1.69 -3.41 -0.83
CA SER A 154 -1.22 -2.22 -1.55
C SER A 154 -2.27 -1.72 -2.53
N GLY A 155 -2.11 -0.49 -3.00
CA GLY A 155 -2.91 0.02 -4.12
C GLY A 155 -2.91 -1.00 -5.26
N THR A 156 -4.10 -1.50 -5.58
CA THR A 156 -4.34 -2.57 -6.56
C THR A 156 -5.35 -2.08 -7.58
N ALA A 157 -5.03 -2.21 -8.86
CA ALA A 157 -5.84 -1.80 -9.99
C ALA A 157 -6.25 -2.99 -10.87
N SER A 158 -6.97 -2.74 -11.96
CA SER A 158 -7.39 -3.74 -12.94
C SER A 158 -6.23 -4.08 -13.88
N ILE A 159 -5.43 -5.06 -13.50
CA ILE A 159 -4.33 -5.62 -14.31
C ILE A 159 -4.38 -7.14 -14.32
N ASP A 160 -3.67 -7.74 -15.25
CA ASP A 160 -3.44 -9.18 -15.29
C ASP A 160 -2.05 -9.57 -14.77
N ASN A 161 -1.72 -10.86 -14.85
CA ASN A 161 -0.43 -11.39 -14.41
C ASN A 161 0.73 -11.13 -15.39
N GLN A 162 0.52 -10.32 -16.41
CA GLN A 162 1.57 -9.79 -17.28
C GLN A 162 1.76 -8.28 -17.07
N GLY A 163 0.94 -7.67 -16.18
CA GLY A 163 0.97 -6.24 -15.87
C GLY A 163 0.21 -5.39 -16.88
N GLU A 164 -0.58 -6.02 -17.76
CA GLU A 164 -1.37 -5.33 -18.75
C GLU A 164 -2.70 -4.82 -18.16
N ILE A 165 -3.13 -3.64 -18.61
CA ILE A 165 -4.38 -3.04 -18.14
C ILE A 165 -5.56 -3.85 -18.70
N MET A 166 -6.38 -4.39 -17.79
CA MET A 166 -7.60 -5.07 -18.16
C MET A 166 -8.76 -4.07 -18.32
N TYR A 167 -9.56 -4.26 -19.36
CA TYR A 167 -10.77 -3.49 -19.64
C TYR A 167 -10.56 -1.97 -19.74
N PRO A 168 -9.69 -1.48 -20.65
CA PRO A 168 -9.48 -0.04 -20.83
C PRO A 168 -10.79 0.70 -21.10
N GLY A 169 -11.05 1.79 -20.36
CA GLY A 169 -12.22 2.64 -20.51
C GLY A 169 -13.53 2.09 -19.90
N ASP A 170 -13.54 0.89 -19.32
CA ASP A 170 -14.73 0.29 -18.71
C ASP A 170 -14.59 0.27 -17.19
N ILE A 171 -15.16 1.27 -16.53
CA ILE A 171 -15.03 1.45 -15.07
C ILE A 171 -15.63 0.27 -14.28
N LEU A 172 -16.75 -0.31 -14.72
CA LEU A 172 -17.38 -1.41 -13.99
C LEU A 172 -16.55 -2.69 -14.09
N LYS A 173 -16.05 -3.04 -15.27
CA LYS A 173 -15.19 -4.20 -15.43
C LYS A 173 -13.83 -4.00 -14.77
N GLN A 174 -13.30 -2.77 -14.75
CA GLN A 174 -12.10 -2.47 -13.97
C GLN A 174 -12.36 -2.63 -12.47
N THR A 175 -13.51 -2.22 -11.98
CA THR A 175 -13.89 -2.41 -10.56
C THR A 175 -13.99 -3.91 -10.22
N GLU A 176 -14.62 -4.71 -11.05
CA GLU A 176 -14.75 -6.15 -10.87
C GLU A 176 -13.39 -6.82 -10.83
N ARG A 177 -12.54 -6.59 -11.84
CA ARG A 177 -11.20 -7.18 -11.91
C ARG A 177 -10.29 -6.74 -10.77
N MET A 178 -10.36 -5.49 -10.37
CA MET A 178 -9.62 -4.96 -9.21
C MET A 178 -10.00 -5.70 -7.93
N LEU A 179 -11.29 -5.93 -7.69
CA LEU A 179 -11.77 -6.68 -6.52
C LEU A 179 -11.37 -8.16 -6.57
N GLU A 180 -11.38 -8.78 -7.75
CA GLU A 180 -10.84 -10.15 -7.94
C GLU A 180 -9.35 -10.23 -7.58
N ASN A 181 -8.55 -9.26 -8.00
CA ASN A 181 -7.13 -9.19 -7.68
C ASN A 181 -6.92 -9.07 -6.16
N ILE A 182 -7.70 -8.22 -5.49
CA ILE A 182 -7.64 -8.04 -4.03
C ILE A 182 -8.07 -9.32 -3.30
N ASP A 183 -9.17 -9.94 -3.73
CA ASP A 183 -9.66 -11.18 -3.12
C ASP A 183 -8.62 -12.30 -3.23
N THR A 184 -7.96 -12.43 -4.38
CA THR A 184 -6.90 -13.42 -4.58
C THR A 184 -5.71 -13.19 -3.64
N LEU A 185 -5.30 -11.93 -3.42
CA LEU A 185 -4.26 -11.60 -2.44
C LEU A 185 -4.70 -11.93 -1.02
N LEU A 186 -5.94 -11.63 -0.65
CA LEU A 186 -6.49 -11.95 0.67
C LEU A 186 -6.58 -13.46 0.89
N GLN A 187 -6.99 -14.23 -0.13
CA GLN A 187 -7.06 -15.70 -0.07
C GLN A 187 -5.68 -16.34 0.13
N GLU A 188 -4.63 -15.79 -0.46
CA GLU A 188 -3.24 -16.23 -0.22
C GLU A 188 -2.84 -16.10 1.26
N ALA A 189 -3.40 -15.10 1.96
CA ALA A 189 -3.20 -14.89 3.40
C ALA A 189 -4.20 -15.69 4.27
N GLY A 190 -5.18 -16.37 3.67
CA GLY A 190 -6.23 -17.12 4.35
C GLY A 190 -7.50 -16.32 4.66
N GLY A 191 -7.66 -15.13 4.09
CA GLY A 191 -8.85 -14.27 4.24
C GLY A 191 -9.64 -14.12 2.93
N GLY A 192 -10.51 -13.12 2.88
CA GLY A 192 -11.30 -12.74 1.71
C GLY A 192 -11.88 -11.35 1.86
N LEU A 193 -12.65 -10.90 0.88
CA LEU A 193 -13.25 -9.55 0.89
C LEU A 193 -14.12 -9.27 2.12
N GLN A 194 -14.73 -10.31 2.72
CA GLN A 194 -15.56 -10.20 3.92
C GLN A 194 -14.78 -9.85 5.19
N ASP A 195 -13.45 -10.02 5.17
CA ASP A 195 -12.56 -9.78 6.31
C ASP A 195 -11.95 -8.36 6.28
N ILE A 196 -12.31 -7.57 5.27
CA ILE A 196 -11.84 -6.20 5.12
C ILE A 196 -12.46 -5.33 6.21
N MET A 197 -11.60 -4.69 7.01
CA MET A 197 -11.97 -3.76 8.07
C MET A 197 -11.93 -2.30 7.61
N GLN A 198 -11.19 -2.03 6.56
CA GLN A 198 -11.06 -0.70 5.96
C GLN A 198 -10.61 -0.84 4.51
N ALA A 199 -11.29 -0.14 3.60
CA ALA A 199 -10.83 0.04 2.23
C ALA A 199 -10.95 1.50 1.80
N ILE A 200 -10.01 1.96 1.00
CA ILE A 200 -10.09 3.26 0.31
C ILE A 200 -10.09 2.97 -1.19
N VAL A 201 -11.16 3.38 -1.83
CA VAL A 201 -11.37 3.25 -3.28
C VAL A 201 -11.06 4.60 -3.91
N TYR A 202 -10.05 4.64 -4.76
CA TYR A 202 -9.59 5.83 -5.45
C TYR A 202 -10.15 5.88 -6.86
N LEU A 203 -10.83 6.95 -7.22
CA LEU A 203 -11.35 7.18 -8.56
C LEU A 203 -10.54 8.25 -9.27
N ARG A 204 -10.19 7.97 -10.52
CA ARG A 204 -9.55 8.96 -11.40
C ARG A 204 -10.52 10.06 -11.83
N ASP A 205 -11.78 9.71 -12.08
CA ASP A 205 -12.84 10.65 -12.48
C ASP A 205 -13.99 10.62 -11.46
N PRO A 206 -14.40 11.75 -10.88
CA PRO A 206 -15.55 11.80 -9.99
C PRO A 206 -16.88 11.46 -10.66
N ALA A 207 -16.97 11.53 -11.99
CA ALA A 207 -18.17 11.09 -12.73
C ALA A 207 -18.48 9.60 -12.54
N ASP A 208 -17.48 8.78 -12.24
CA ASP A 208 -17.63 7.34 -11.99
C ASP A 208 -18.17 7.01 -10.59
N TYR A 209 -18.28 8.01 -9.70
CA TYR A 209 -18.62 7.79 -8.28
C TYR A 209 -19.94 7.04 -8.10
N VAL A 210 -21.00 7.48 -8.77
CA VAL A 210 -22.36 6.93 -8.54
C VAL A 210 -22.43 5.49 -8.99
N VAL A 211 -21.88 5.18 -10.17
CA VAL A 211 -21.97 3.82 -10.75
C VAL A 211 -21.08 2.85 -9.97
N VAL A 212 -19.89 3.25 -9.55
CA VAL A 212 -18.99 2.42 -8.72
C VAL A 212 -19.60 2.17 -7.34
N LYS A 213 -20.12 3.20 -6.69
CA LYS A 213 -20.79 3.08 -5.39
C LYS A 213 -21.95 2.08 -5.44
N GLN A 214 -22.85 2.24 -6.42
CA GLN A 214 -23.99 1.32 -6.59
C GLN A 214 -23.53 -0.12 -6.86
N TYR A 215 -22.50 -0.30 -7.68
CA TYR A 215 -21.94 -1.61 -7.97
C TYR A 215 -21.39 -2.27 -6.68
N ILE A 216 -20.54 -1.59 -5.93
CA ILE A 216 -19.93 -2.13 -4.71
C ILE A 216 -21.01 -2.43 -3.65
N GLU A 217 -21.90 -1.49 -3.35
CA GLU A 217 -22.92 -1.66 -2.32
C GLU A 217 -23.93 -2.77 -2.63
N SER A 218 -24.26 -2.98 -3.92
CA SER A 218 -25.18 -4.05 -4.33
C SER A 218 -24.54 -5.43 -4.33
N ARG A 219 -23.27 -5.52 -4.68
CA ARG A 219 -22.54 -6.79 -4.83
C ARG A 219 -21.87 -7.24 -3.53
N TYR A 220 -21.42 -6.28 -2.74
CA TYR A 220 -20.62 -6.48 -1.52
C TYR A 220 -21.15 -5.61 -0.37
N PRO A 221 -22.38 -5.88 0.15
CA PRO A 221 -23.03 -5.00 1.12
C PRO A 221 -22.31 -4.88 2.47
N SER A 222 -21.44 -5.85 2.80
CA SER A 222 -20.61 -5.82 4.00
C SER A 222 -19.22 -5.21 3.79
N PHE A 223 -18.88 -4.80 2.58
CA PHE A 223 -17.57 -4.23 2.25
C PHE A 223 -17.42 -2.82 2.83
N LEU A 224 -16.62 -2.68 3.88
CA LEU A 224 -16.37 -1.40 4.52
C LEU A 224 -15.40 -0.54 3.69
N HIS A 225 -15.93 0.47 3.01
CA HIS A 225 -15.14 1.28 2.09
C HIS A 225 -15.48 2.78 2.16
N LEU A 226 -14.49 3.57 1.74
CA LEU A 226 -14.64 5.00 1.44
C LEU A 226 -14.21 5.22 -0.01
N ILE A 227 -15.05 5.88 -0.81
CA ILE A 227 -14.70 6.26 -2.18
C ILE A 227 -14.23 7.71 -2.19
N VAL A 228 -13.05 7.95 -2.77
CA VAL A 228 -12.44 9.28 -2.87
C VAL A 228 -12.01 9.59 -4.30
N HIS A 229 -12.08 10.88 -4.68
CA HIS A 229 -11.48 11.33 -5.93
C HIS A 229 -9.98 11.54 -5.73
N ALA A 230 -9.19 10.66 -6.31
CA ALA A 230 -7.73 10.75 -6.35
C ALA A 230 -7.23 9.99 -7.58
N PRO A 231 -6.73 10.69 -8.61
CA PRO A 231 -6.17 10.06 -9.79
C PRO A 231 -5.12 9.00 -9.48
N VAL A 232 -5.26 7.87 -10.12
CA VAL A 232 -4.37 6.73 -10.01
C VAL A 232 -3.08 7.00 -10.81
N CYS A 233 -1.96 6.44 -10.40
CA CYS A 233 -0.62 6.74 -10.91
C CYS A 233 -0.35 6.37 -12.39
N ARG A 234 -1.32 5.72 -13.08
CA ARG A 234 -1.27 5.47 -14.53
C ARG A 234 -2.59 5.88 -15.18
N PRO A 235 -2.56 6.62 -16.31
CA PRO A 235 -3.78 7.17 -16.93
C PRO A 235 -4.84 6.14 -17.34
N GLY A 236 -4.43 4.92 -17.69
CA GLY A 236 -5.37 3.85 -18.08
C GLY A 236 -6.08 3.15 -16.91
N TRP A 237 -5.65 3.39 -15.68
CA TRP A 237 -6.32 2.89 -14.49
C TRP A 237 -7.37 3.91 -14.02
N LEU A 238 -8.62 3.54 -14.14
CA LEU A 238 -9.76 4.39 -13.76
C LEU A 238 -10.04 4.32 -12.26
N ILE A 239 -9.65 3.19 -11.63
CA ILE A 239 -9.92 2.88 -10.24
C ILE A 239 -8.74 2.12 -9.63
N GLU A 240 -8.48 2.36 -8.35
CA GLU A 240 -7.54 1.61 -7.52
C GLU A 240 -8.13 1.46 -6.13
N THR A 241 -7.83 0.38 -5.43
CA THR A 241 -8.23 0.19 -4.03
C THR A 241 -7.07 -0.34 -3.22
N GLU A 242 -6.91 0.19 -2.02
CA GLU A 242 -6.12 -0.40 -0.95
C GLU A 242 -7.01 -0.85 0.19
N CYS A 243 -6.59 -1.84 0.97
CA CYS A 243 -7.36 -2.26 2.11
C CYS A 243 -6.51 -2.85 3.24
N ILE A 244 -7.12 -2.88 4.42
CA ILE A 244 -6.63 -3.61 5.59
C ILE A 244 -7.70 -4.62 5.96
N ALA A 245 -7.30 -5.90 6.03
CA ALA A 245 -8.14 -6.99 6.51
C ALA A 245 -7.59 -7.58 7.81
N VAL A 246 -8.47 -8.14 8.63
CA VAL A 246 -8.10 -8.80 9.89
C VAL A 246 -8.85 -10.12 9.99
N ILE A 247 -8.10 -11.20 10.17
CA ILE A 247 -8.65 -12.53 10.39
C ILE A 247 -8.17 -13.09 11.73
N PRO A 248 -8.96 -13.95 12.40
CA PRO A 248 -8.48 -14.68 13.56
C PRO A 248 -7.27 -15.55 13.22
N ALA A 249 -6.35 -15.71 14.16
CA ALA A 249 -5.26 -16.65 14.06
C ALA A 249 -5.10 -17.39 15.39
N ASP A 250 -4.60 -18.62 15.32
CA ASP A 250 -4.15 -19.40 16.47
C ASP A 250 -2.67 -19.70 16.28
N ALA A 251 -1.83 -18.78 16.74
CA ALA A 251 -0.38 -18.82 16.58
C ALA A 251 0.32 -18.59 17.93
N PRO A 252 0.20 -19.56 18.89
CA PRO A 252 0.61 -19.40 20.28
C PRO A 252 2.13 -19.18 20.45
N GLN A 253 2.92 -19.43 19.43
CA GLN A 253 4.36 -19.11 19.39
C GLN A 253 4.63 -17.60 19.34
N TYR A 254 3.64 -16.79 18.97
CA TYR A 254 3.74 -15.33 18.93
C TYR A 254 2.88 -14.68 20.03
N ALA A 255 3.27 -13.50 20.47
CA ALA A 255 2.41 -12.73 21.37
C ALA A 255 1.16 -12.22 20.64
N CYS A 256 0.07 -12.04 21.38
CA CYS A 256 -1.12 -11.35 20.87
C CYS A 256 -0.85 -9.85 20.63
N LEU A 257 -1.56 -9.25 19.66
CA LEU A 257 -1.51 -7.83 19.41
C LEU A 257 -2.55 -7.11 20.23
#